data_01cd20c33b921ed859a4ca6636c5a5ad
#
_entry.id   01cd20c33b921ed859a4ca6636c5a5ad
#
_cell.length_a   1.000
_cell.length_b   1.000
_cell.length_c   1.000
_cell.angle_alpha   90.00
_cell.angle_beta   90.00
_cell.angle_gamma   90.00
#
_symmetry.space_group_name_H-M   'P 1'
#
loop_
_entity.id
_entity.type
_entity.pdbx_description
1 polymer ?
#
loop_
_entity_poly.entity_id
_entity_poly.type
_entity_poly.pdbx_seq_one_letter_code
_entity_poly.pdbx_strand_id
1 'polypeptide(L)'
;MMFAKRRRSINLQVKTTDLYPYYMHSIRTLAFNQRLSELEVLEIDNPSCTAKIALQGAQILQFQPKQSAQPLLWLSSANSGKKGKALRGGIPLCFPWFGSHPQGLQPAHGFARNQLWTLQEVSYDAEQATHHVDFTLQDSPATRQIWAHAFRLKLRISCGETLNLYLQVENTGQKAFDFSFAWHSYFQVKQIQYTQIQGLQQAEFMDQLNHHQRDVE
;
A
#
# COMPACT_ATOMS: atom_id res chain seq x y z
N MET A 1 -28.94 29.46 13.50
CA MET A 1 -27.62 29.74 12.93
C MET A 1 -27.06 28.38 12.39
N MET A 2 -27.21 28.17 11.10
CA MET A 2 -27.00 26.87 10.45
C MET A 2 -25.60 26.86 9.87
N PHE A 3 -24.67 26.02 10.43
CA PHE A 3 -23.33 25.85 9.88
C PHE A 3 -23.36 24.79 8.76
N ALA A 4 -23.30 25.24 7.52
CA ALA A 4 -23.10 24.38 6.37
C ALA A 4 -21.66 23.86 6.36
N LYS A 5 -21.45 22.55 6.57
CA LYS A 5 -20.19 21.87 6.33
C LYS A 5 -19.90 21.87 4.82
N ARG A 6 -18.96 22.70 4.37
CA ARG A 6 -18.40 22.61 3.02
C ARG A 6 -17.68 21.26 2.87
N ARG A 7 -18.28 20.37 2.10
CA ARG A 7 -17.56 19.23 1.50
C ARG A 7 -16.54 19.81 0.52
N ARG A 8 -15.25 19.70 0.82
CA ARG A 8 -14.21 19.92 -0.17
C ARG A 8 -14.27 18.76 -1.16
N SER A 9 -14.88 18.96 -2.31
CA SER A 9 -14.71 18.11 -3.46
C SER A 9 -13.27 18.30 -3.95
N ILE A 10 -12.48 17.24 -3.92
CA ILE A 10 -11.18 17.20 -4.60
C ILE A 10 -11.52 17.11 -6.08
N ASN A 11 -11.39 18.22 -6.80
CA ASN A 11 -11.43 18.21 -8.27
C ASN A 11 -10.11 17.60 -8.77
N LEU A 12 -10.07 16.29 -8.94
CA LEU A 12 -9.07 15.61 -9.73
C LEU A 12 -9.34 15.99 -11.19
N GLN A 13 -8.53 16.91 -11.74
CA GLN A 13 -8.50 17.10 -13.19
C GLN A 13 -7.80 15.89 -13.80
N VAL A 14 -8.59 14.88 -14.17
CA VAL A 14 -8.14 13.78 -15.00
C VAL A 14 -8.01 14.33 -16.41
N LYS A 15 -6.79 14.40 -16.95
CA LYS A 15 -6.58 14.56 -18.39
C LYS A 15 -7.00 13.25 -19.04
N THR A 16 -8.26 13.16 -19.41
CA THR A 16 -8.74 12.13 -20.32
C THR A 16 -8.24 12.48 -21.70
N THR A 17 -7.24 11.77 -22.19
CA THR A 17 -7.03 11.65 -23.63
C THR A 17 -8.22 10.85 -24.17
N ASP A 18 -9.08 11.53 -24.90
CA ASP A 18 -10.27 10.97 -25.57
C ASP A 18 -9.86 9.81 -26.46
N LEU A 19 -10.09 8.55 -26.04
CA LEU A 19 -10.23 7.42 -26.98
C LEU A 19 -10.68 6.09 -26.40
N TYR A 20 -10.83 5.89 -25.06
CA TYR A 20 -11.25 4.57 -24.55
C TYR A 20 -12.27 4.65 -23.41
N PRO A 21 -13.56 4.37 -23.68
CA PRO A 21 -14.63 4.36 -22.66
C PRO A 21 -14.60 3.13 -21.73
N TYR A 22 -13.60 2.26 -21.79
CA TYR A 22 -13.61 0.95 -21.12
C TYR A 22 -12.72 0.80 -19.89
N TYR A 23 -11.93 1.81 -19.52
CA TYR A 23 -10.98 1.65 -18.42
C TYR A 23 -11.33 2.57 -17.26
N MET A 24 -12.08 2.03 -16.31
CA MET A 24 -12.56 2.80 -15.19
C MET A 24 -11.62 2.64 -13.98
N HIS A 25 -11.21 3.76 -13.43
CA HIS A 25 -10.80 3.84 -12.06
C HIS A 25 -11.81 4.67 -11.28
N SER A 26 -12.02 4.32 -10.02
CA SER A 26 -12.95 5.04 -9.15
C SER A 26 -12.48 4.99 -7.71
N ILE A 27 -12.78 6.05 -6.95
CA ILE A 27 -12.55 6.04 -5.50
C ILE A 27 -13.86 5.71 -4.82
N ARG A 28 -13.85 4.71 -3.95
CA ARG A 28 -15.01 4.24 -3.19
C ARG A 28 -14.66 4.03 -1.72
N THR A 29 -15.67 3.97 -0.89
CA THR A 29 -15.49 3.55 0.50
C THR A 29 -15.27 2.03 0.54
N LEU A 30 -14.20 1.60 1.20
CA LEU A 30 -13.88 0.19 1.39
C LEU A 30 -14.94 -0.47 2.28
N ALA A 31 -15.27 -1.72 1.99
CA ALA A 31 -16.16 -2.52 2.82
C ALA A 31 -15.49 -3.83 3.24
N PHE A 32 -15.70 -4.23 4.50
CA PHE A 32 -15.32 -5.53 5.04
C PHE A 32 -16.58 -6.24 5.54
N ASN A 33 -16.79 -7.50 5.14
CA ASN A 33 -17.97 -8.30 5.53
C ASN A 33 -19.27 -7.52 5.39
N GLN A 34 -19.48 -6.84 4.26
CA GLN A 34 -20.65 -6.00 3.95
C GLN A 34 -20.84 -4.77 4.87
N ARG A 35 -19.86 -4.44 5.71
CA ARG A 35 -19.85 -3.22 6.51
C ARG A 35 -18.92 -2.19 5.88
N LEU A 36 -19.44 -0.98 5.67
CA LEU A 36 -18.61 0.15 5.21
C LEU A 36 -17.56 0.49 6.27
N SER A 37 -16.35 0.71 5.81
CA SER A 37 -15.24 1.18 6.64
C SER A 37 -15.12 2.71 6.57
N GLU A 38 -14.15 3.25 7.33
CA GLU A 38 -13.80 4.67 7.26
C GLU A 38 -12.77 4.97 6.15
N LEU A 39 -12.36 3.94 5.39
CA LEU A 39 -11.25 4.00 4.45
C LEU A 39 -11.75 4.13 3.01
N GLU A 40 -11.04 4.92 2.24
CA GLU A 40 -11.25 5.06 0.81
C GLU A 40 -10.28 4.16 0.05
N VAL A 41 -10.76 3.58 -1.04
CA VAL A 41 -10.01 2.69 -1.91
C VAL A 41 -10.14 3.16 -3.35
N LEU A 42 -9.01 3.21 -4.06
CA LEU A 42 -8.97 3.35 -5.50
C LEU A 42 -9.17 1.95 -6.12
N GLU A 43 -10.21 1.80 -6.92
CA GLU A 43 -10.47 0.61 -7.71
C GLU A 43 -9.99 0.81 -9.14
N ILE A 44 -9.27 -0.16 -9.67
CA ILE A 44 -8.75 -0.21 -11.04
C ILE A 44 -9.34 -1.43 -11.72
N ASP A 45 -9.83 -1.24 -12.93
CA ASP A 45 -10.23 -2.30 -13.85
C ASP A 45 -9.73 -1.96 -15.26
N ASN A 46 -8.83 -2.79 -15.79
CA ASN A 46 -8.27 -2.64 -17.13
C ASN A 46 -8.20 -4.02 -17.81
N PRO A 47 -7.79 -4.11 -19.09
CA PRO A 47 -7.71 -5.38 -19.82
C PRO A 47 -6.80 -6.41 -19.16
N SER A 48 -5.76 -5.98 -18.45
CA SER A 48 -4.75 -6.85 -17.87
C SER A 48 -5.10 -7.30 -16.45
N CYS A 49 -5.76 -6.44 -15.64
CA CYS A 49 -6.00 -6.75 -14.23
C CYS A 49 -7.17 -6.00 -13.61
N THR A 50 -7.56 -6.44 -12.41
CA THR A 50 -8.27 -5.62 -11.42
C THR A 50 -7.39 -5.41 -10.21
N ALA A 51 -7.47 -4.21 -9.60
CA ALA A 51 -6.75 -3.91 -8.37
C ALA A 51 -7.56 -3.03 -7.43
N LYS A 52 -7.25 -3.12 -6.11
CA LYS A 52 -7.77 -2.23 -5.08
C LYS A 52 -6.62 -1.69 -4.25
N ILE A 53 -6.54 -0.38 -4.13
CA ILE A 53 -5.47 0.32 -3.43
C ILE A 53 -6.10 1.24 -2.39
N ALA A 54 -5.87 0.98 -1.10
CA ALA A 54 -6.33 1.88 -0.04
C ALA A 54 -5.51 3.18 -0.08
N LEU A 55 -6.16 4.33 0.05
CA LEU A 55 -5.46 5.62 0.16
C LEU A 55 -4.66 5.70 1.47
N GLN A 56 -5.14 5.04 2.54
CA GLN A 56 -4.35 4.83 3.74
C GLN A 56 -3.23 3.82 3.47
N GLY A 57 -1.99 4.25 3.68
CA GLY A 57 -0.80 3.43 3.45
C GLY A 57 -0.40 3.32 1.98
N ALA A 58 -1.17 3.89 1.04
CA ALA A 58 -1.11 3.58 -0.39
C ALA A 58 -1.02 2.05 -0.60
N GLN A 59 -1.79 1.32 0.23
CA GLN A 59 -1.65 -0.12 0.40
C GLN A 59 -2.44 -0.87 -0.66
N ILE A 60 -1.77 -1.72 -1.42
CA ILE A 60 -2.44 -2.64 -2.35
C ILE A 60 -3.14 -3.70 -1.53
N LEU A 61 -4.47 -3.77 -1.66
CA LEU A 61 -5.31 -4.72 -0.95
C LEU A 61 -5.64 -5.94 -1.79
N GLN A 62 -5.81 -5.73 -3.09
CA GLN A 62 -6.12 -6.78 -4.06
C GLN A 62 -5.40 -6.49 -5.37
N PHE A 63 -4.91 -7.53 -5.98
CA PHE A 63 -4.42 -7.54 -7.36
C PHE A 63 -4.77 -8.88 -7.98
N GLN A 64 -5.45 -8.83 -9.11
CA GLN A 64 -5.84 -10.03 -9.85
C GLN A 64 -5.60 -9.82 -11.34
N PRO A 65 -4.60 -10.48 -11.93
CA PRO A 65 -4.46 -10.55 -13.38
C PRO A 65 -5.72 -11.17 -14.00
N LYS A 66 -6.19 -10.66 -15.14
CA LYS A 66 -7.38 -11.20 -15.83
C LYS A 66 -7.21 -12.66 -16.26
N GLN A 67 -5.96 -13.09 -16.45
CA GLN A 67 -5.62 -14.47 -16.79
C GLN A 67 -5.62 -15.41 -15.56
N SER A 68 -5.69 -14.86 -14.35
CA SER A 68 -5.70 -15.63 -13.11
C SER A 68 -7.13 -15.86 -12.62
N ALA A 69 -7.45 -17.10 -12.26
CA ALA A 69 -8.74 -17.44 -11.68
C ALA A 69 -8.93 -16.92 -10.24
N GLN A 70 -7.83 -16.51 -9.58
CA GLN A 70 -7.84 -16.06 -8.19
C GLN A 70 -6.93 -14.83 -7.99
N PRO A 71 -7.24 -13.98 -7.01
CA PRO A 71 -6.37 -12.86 -6.65
C PRO A 71 -5.01 -13.37 -6.17
N LEU A 72 -3.96 -12.57 -6.45
CA LEU A 72 -2.60 -12.87 -5.98
C LEU A 72 -2.46 -12.67 -4.47
N LEU A 73 -3.21 -11.70 -3.92
CA LEU A 73 -3.04 -11.23 -2.54
C LEU A 73 -4.20 -11.69 -1.65
N TRP A 74 -3.85 -12.04 -0.43
CA TRP A 74 -4.80 -12.31 0.64
C TRP A 74 -5.09 -11.06 1.46
N LEU A 75 -6.35 -10.86 1.82
CA LEU A 75 -6.82 -9.78 2.70
C LEU A 75 -7.69 -10.34 3.80
N SER A 76 -7.39 -10.00 5.05
CA SER A 76 -8.19 -10.45 6.20
C SER A 76 -9.59 -9.85 6.19
N SER A 77 -10.60 -10.68 6.32
CA SER A 77 -12.00 -10.26 6.52
C SER A 77 -12.26 -9.65 7.90
N ALA A 78 -11.34 -9.88 8.85
CA ALA A 78 -11.43 -9.35 10.23
C ALA A 78 -10.83 -7.94 10.38
N ASN A 79 -10.46 -7.28 9.28
CA ASN A 79 -9.99 -5.90 9.34
C ASN A 79 -11.05 -4.97 9.92
N SER A 80 -10.66 -4.08 10.84
CA SER A 80 -11.58 -3.14 11.50
C SER A 80 -12.07 -2.03 10.56
N GLY A 81 -11.32 -1.73 9.51
CA GLY A 81 -11.61 -0.62 8.59
C GLY A 81 -11.58 0.78 9.21
N LYS A 82 -10.96 0.94 10.39
CA LYS A 82 -10.83 2.23 11.06
C LYS A 82 -9.59 2.99 10.57
N LYS A 83 -9.73 4.31 10.39
CA LYS A 83 -8.60 5.19 10.07
C LYS A 83 -7.48 5.09 11.10
N GLY A 84 -6.24 5.13 10.64
CA GLY A 84 -5.05 5.02 11.47
C GLY A 84 -4.75 3.60 12.00
N LYS A 85 -5.62 2.61 11.75
CA LYS A 85 -5.35 1.20 12.09
C LYS A 85 -4.79 0.46 10.89
N ALA A 86 -3.70 -0.30 11.14
CA ALA A 86 -3.08 -1.10 10.09
C ALA A 86 -4.05 -2.14 9.53
N LEU A 87 -4.07 -2.29 8.21
CA LEU A 87 -4.78 -3.35 7.52
C LEU A 87 -3.90 -4.60 7.44
N ARG A 88 -4.49 -5.75 7.76
CA ARG A 88 -3.82 -7.06 7.63
C ARG A 88 -4.15 -7.65 6.28
N GLY A 89 -3.13 -7.92 5.48
CA GLY A 89 -3.24 -8.47 4.12
C GLY A 89 -2.78 -7.49 3.05
N GLY A 90 -2.82 -7.91 1.79
CA GLY A 90 -2.29 -7.13 0.69
C GLY A 90 -0.78 -6.90 0.77
N ILE A 91 -0.31 -5.69 0.47
CA ILE A 91 1.10 -5.31 0.53
C ILE A 91 1.26 -4.02 1.36
N PRO A 92 1.27 -4.09 2.70
CA PRO A 92 1.61 -2.94 3.54
C PRO A 92 3.07 -2.52 3.35
N LEU A 93 3.32 -1.22 3.28
CA LEU A 93 4.67 -0.66 3.35
C LEU A 93 5.06 -0.43 4.82
N CYS A 94 6.05 -1.17 5.29
CA CYS A 94 6.70 -0.92 6.58
C CYS A 94 7.78 0.15 6.39
N PHE A 95 7.63 1.33 7.03
CA PHE A 95 8.57 2.45 6.97
C PHE A 95 8.30 3.40 8.14
N PRO A 96 9.29 4.02 8.77
CA PRO A 96 10.74 4.01 8.48
C PRO A 96 11.52 2.88 9.16
N TRP A 97 10.84 1.88 9.73
CA TRP A 97 11.46 0.65 10.24
C TRP A 97 10.57 -0.57 10.02
N PHE A 98 11.22 -1.73 9.96
CA PHE A 98 10.55 -3.02 9.95
C PHE A 98 10.63 -3.68 11.34
N GLY A 99 9.55 -4.34 11.76
CA GLY A 99 9.50 -5.01 13.08
C GLY A 99 9.31 -4.03 14.24
N SER A 100 9.78 -4.43 15.41
CA SER A 100 9.85 -3.59 16.60
C SER A 100 11.03 -2.62 16.49
N HIS A 101 10.85 -1.37 16.88
CA HIS A 101 11.95 -0.41 16.88
C HIS A 101 12.90 -0.69 18.04
N PRO A 102 14.24 -0.71 17.84
CA PRO A 102 15.21 -0.99 18.91
C PRO A 102 15.08 -0.09 20.13
N GLN A 103 14.67 1.16 19.95
CA GLN A 103 14.44 2.14 21.01
C GLN A 103 12.98 2.18 21.49
N GLY A 104 12.15 1.19 21.15
CA GLY A 104 10.76 1.10 21.58
C GLY A 104 9.78 2.08 20.92
N LEU A 105 10.17 2.77 19.84
CA LEU A 105 9.26 3.65 19.12
C LEU A 105 8.06 2.88 18.56
N GLN A 106 6.89 3.51 18.59
CA GLN A 106 5.64 2.93 18.10
C GLN A 106 5.15 3.67 16.84
N PRO A 107 4.35 3.02 16.01
CA PRO A 107 3.94 1.61 16.07
C PRO A 107 4.99 0.65 15.51
N ALA A 108 4.91 -0.63 15.84
CA ALA A 108 5.72 -1.65 15.16
C ALA A 108 5.53 -1.57 13.64
N HIS A 109 6.60 -1.83 12.87
CA HIS A 109 6.68 -1.69 11.41
C HIS A 109 6.57 -0.24 10.90
N GLY A 110 6.85 0.75 11.75
CA GLY A 110 6.74 2.16 11.39
C GLY A 110 5.31 2.63 11.15
N PHE A 111 5.16 3.83 10.66
CA PHE A 111 3.88 4.52 10.59
C PHE A 111 3.31 4.68 9.16
N ALA A 112 4.09 4.47 8.10
CA ALA A 112 3.67 4.80 6.73
C ALA A 112 2.37 4.12 6.31
N ARG A 113 2.17 2.85 6.71
CA ARG A 113 0.94 2.08 6.42
C ARG A 113 -0.31 2.59 7.14
N ASN A 114 -0.14 3.42 8.18
CA ASN A 114 -1.25 3.96 8.97
C ASN A 114 -1.60 5.40 8.57
N GLN A 115 -0.77 6.04 7.74
CA GLN A 115 -0.99 7.42 7.28
C GLN A 115 -1.88 7.45 6.04
N LEU A 116 -2.65 8.53 5.89
CA LEU A 116 -3.32 8.83 4.63
C LEU A 116 -2.28 9.39 3.66
N TRP A 117 -2.12 8.74 2.51
CA TRP A 117 -1.26 9.21 1.44
C TRP A 117 -2.04 10.10 0.47
N THR A 118 -1.36 11.05 -0.12
CA THR A 118 -1.94 11.90 -1.15
C THR A 118 -1.82 11.21 -2.50
N LEU A 119 -2.95 10.92 -3.14
CA LEU A 119 -3.00 10.50 -4.53
C LEU A 119 -2.62 11.70 -5.41
N GLN A 120 -1.57 11.56 -6.19
CA GLN A 120 -1.06 12.62 -7.08
C GLN A 120 -1.63 12.50 -8.49
N GLU A 121 -1.56 11.30 -9.04
CA GLU A 121 -1.95 11.05 -10.42
C GLU A 121 -2.42 9.60 -10.59
N VAL A 122 -3.38 9.41 -11.51
CA VAL A 122 -3.71 8.11 -12.10
C VAL A 122 -3.65 8.29 -13.60
N SER A 123 -2.79 7.51 -14.25
CA SER A 123 -2.64 7.50 -15.71
C SER A 123 -2.79 6.09 -16.26
N TYR A 124 -3.12 6.00 -17.54
CA TYR A 124 -3.28 4.72 -18.24
C TYR A 124 -2.41 4.68 -19.49
N ASP A 125 -1.54 3.67 -19.56
CA ASP A 125 -0.76 3.33 -20.74
C ASP A 125 -1.55 2.30 -21.57
N ALA A 126 -2.06 2.73 -22.72
CA ALA A 126 -2.87 1.88 -23.59
C ALA A 126 -2.04 0.81 -24.33
N GLU A 127 -0.76 1.07 -24.60
CA GLU A 127 0.12 0.12 -25.28
C GLU A 127 0.46 -1.07 -24.36
N GLN A 128 0.67 -0.78 -23.09
CA GLN A 128 0.98 -1.79 -22.06
C GLN A 128 -0.25 -2.27 -21.29
N ALA A 129 -1.43 -1.73 -21.58
CA ALA A 129 -2.66 -1.96 -20.82
C ALA A 129 -2.47 -1.84 -19.31
N THR A 130 -1.74 -0.79 -18.88
CA THR A 130 -1.26 -0.64 -17.51
C THR A 130 -1.71 0.69 -16.91
N HIS A 131 -2.30 0.66 -15.71
CA HIS A 131 -2.49 1.86 -14.91
C HIS A 131 -1.25 2.15 -14.08
N HIS A 132 -0.85 3.42 -14.05
CA HIS A 132 0.15 3.95 -13.13
C HIS A 132 -0.53 4.86 -12.11
N VAL A 133 -0.24 4.63 -10.84
CA VAL A 133 -0.81 5.38 -9.73
C VAL A 133 0.32 5.95 -8.90
N ASP A 134 0.37 7.25 -8.76
CA ASP A 134 1.39 7.97 -8.00
C ASP A 134 0.83 8.48 -6.68
N PHE A 135 1.48 8.10 -5.60
CA PHE A 135 1.18 8.57 -4.25
C PHE A 135 2.37 9.29 -3.63
N THR A 136 2.08 10.21 -2.71
CA THR A 136 3.10 10.83 -1.86
C THR A 136 2.70 10.80 -0.39
N LEU A 137 3.71 10.65 0.47
CA LEU A 137 3.62 10.90 1.90
C LEU A 137 4.75 11.84 2.30
N GLN A 138 4.43 12.93 2.98
CA GLN A 138 5.40 13.85 3.56
C GLN A 138 5.35 13.77 5.07
N ASP A 139 6.45 14.16 5.70
CA ASP A 139 6.47 14.34 7.14
C ASP A 139 5.43 15.38 7.60
N SER A 140 4.98 15.20 8.81
CA SER A 140 4.00 16.05 9.47
C SER A 140 4.43 16.29 10.92
N PRO A 141 3.84 17.25 11.63
CA PRO A 141 4.11 17.40 13.05
C PRO A 141 3.91 16.09 13.84
N ALA A 142 2.90 15.29 13.49
CA ALA A 142 2.62 14.01 14.14
C ALA A 142 3.70 12.96 13.85
N THR A 143 4.14 12.82 12.59
CA THR A 143 5.20 11.85 12.25
C THR A 143 6.55 12.28 12.81
N ARG A 144 6.84 13.59 12.90
CA ARG A 144 8.06 14.12 13.52
C ARG A 144 8.14 13.90 15.02
N GLN A 145 7.02 13.80 15.73
CA GLN A 145 6.99 13.39 17.13
C GLN A 145 7.42 11.93 17.33
N ILE A 146 7.15 11.07 16.33
CA ILE A 146 7.52 9.66 16.36
C ILE A 146 8.97 9.47 15.86
N TRP A 147 9.32 10.14 14.76
CA TRP A 147 10.60 10.05 14.07
C TRP A 147 11.00 11.43 13.54
N ALA A 148 11.94 12.09 14.22
CA ALA A 148 12.23 13.51 14.10
C ALA A 148 13.01 13.89 12.83
N HIS A 149 12.57 13.40 11.68
CA HIS A 149 13.18 13.64 10.38
C HIS A 149 12.18 14.22 9.37
N ALA A 150 12.67 15.13 8.53
CA ALA A 150 11.92 15.62 7.38
C ALA A 150 12.16 14.69 6.20
N PHE A 151 11.08 14.22 5.58
CA PHE A 151 11.14 13.27 4.48
C PHE A 151 10.01 13.47 3.48
N ARG A 152 10.20 12.91 2.31
CA ARG A 152 9.14 12.68 1.32
C ARG A 152 9.27 11.27 0.76
N LEU A 153 8.17 10.54 0.77
CA LEU A 153 8.03 9.30 0.05
C LEU A 153 7.24 9.55 -1.23
N LYS A 154 7.67 8.94 -2.33
CA LYS A 154 6.90 8.82 -3.56
C LYS A 154 6.77 7.35 -3.89
N LEU A 155 5.54 6.90 -4.10
CA LEU A 155 5.25 5.52 -4.44
C LEU A 155 4.49 5.49 -5.75
N ARG A 156 5.10 4.87 -6.77
CA ARG A 156 4.43 4.51 -8.01
C ARG A 156 4.01 3.05 -7.96
N ILE A 157 2.74 2.82 -8.25
CA ILE A 157 2.14 1.48 -8.37
C ILE A 157 1.71 1.31 -9.83
N SER A 158 2.24 0.29 -10.50
CA SER A 158 1.88 -0.03 -11.89
C SER A 158 1.10 -1.34 -11.91
N CYS A 159 -0.17 -1.26 -12.35
CA CYS A 159 -1.13 -2.35 -12.41
C CYS A 159 -1.40 -2.73 -13.86
N GLY A 160 -0.73 -3.75 -14.35
CA GLY A 160 -0.85 -4.34 -15.67
C GLY A 160 -0.95 -5.86 -15.58
N GLU A 161 -0.32 -6.59 -16.51
CA GLU A 161 -0.16 -8.06 -16.38
C GLU A 161 0.63 -8.43 -15.13
N THR A 162 1.56 -7.56 -14.75
CA THR A 162 2.34 -7.64 -13.52
C THR A 162 2.02 -6.45 -12.62
N LEU A 163 2.27 -6.63 -11.33
CA LEU A 163 2.21 -5.59 -10.33
C LEU A 163 3.62 -5.11 -10.02
N ASN A 164 3.90 -3.83 -10.28
CA ASN A 164 5.19 -3.24 -9.98
C ASN A 164 5.05 -2.11 -8.96
N LEU A 165 5.97 -2.06 -8.02
CA LEU A 165 6.05 -1.08 -6.94
C LEU A 165 7.41 -0.39 -6.99
N TYR A 166 7.39 0.93 -7.06
CA TYR A 166 8.61 1.74 -7.02
C TYR A 166 8.50 2.78 -5.90
N LEU A 167 9.35 2.65 -4.88
CA LEU A 167 9.42 3.58 -3.76
C LEU A 167 10.66 4.46 -3.88
N GLN A 168 10.45 5.77 -3.84
CA GLN A 168 11.50 6.77 -3.70
C GLN A 168 11.42 7.37 -2.31
N VAL A 169 12.56 7.37 -1.60
CA VAL A 169 12.73 8.01 -0.29
C VAL A 169 13.61 9.24 -0.46
N GLU A 170 13.11 10.38 -0.09
CA GLU A 170 13.81 11.67 -0.17
C GLU A 170 14.01 12.23 1.24
N ASN A 171 15.23 12.55 1.60
CA ASN A 171 15.54 13.34 2.77
C ASN A 171 15.36 14.82 2.41
N THR A 172 14.33 15.45 2.95
CA THR A 172 14.04 16.87 2.72
C THR A 172 14.59 17.77 3.82
N GLY A 173 15.29 17.19 4.81
CA GLY A 173 15.93 17.90 5.91
C GLY A 173 17.43 18.11 5.72
N GLN A 174 18.06 18.66 6.76
CA GLN A 174 19.51 18.93 6.77
C GLN A 174 20.32 17.82 7.44
N LYS A 175 19.67 16.94 8.21
CA LYS A 175 20.33 15.85 8.95
C LYS A 175 20.14 14.54 8.22
N ALA A 176 21.22 13.78 8.06
CA ALA A 176 21.13 12.41 7.58
C ALA A 176 20.27 11.58 8.53
N PHE A 177 19.62 10.55 7.97
CA PHE A 177 18.89 9.56 8.74
C PHE A 177 19.04 8.17 8.13
N ASP A 178 18.96 7.18 9.00
CA ASP A 178 18.86 5.79 8.61
C ASP A 178 17.41 5.34 8.63
N PHE A 179 17.06 4.44 7.73
CA PHE A 179 15.75 3.81 7.69
C PHE A 179 15.87 2.36 7.24
N SER A 180 14.90 1.56 7.60
CA SER A 180 14.64 0.28 6.95
C SER A 180 13.21 0.26 6.43
N PHE A 181 12.98 -0.55 5.39
CA PHE A 181 11.63 -0.73 4.86
C PHE A 181 11.40 -2.18 4.44
N ALA A 182 10.14 -2.55 4.32
CA ALA A 182 9.75 -3.83 3.75
C ALA A 182 8.40 -3.73 3.05
N TRP A 183 8.29 -4.44 1.94
CA TRP A 183 7.00 -4.82 1.36
C TRP A 183 6.50 -6.05 2.12
N HIS A 184 5.58 -5.86 3.06
CA HIS A 184 5.05 -6.96 3.87
C HIS A 184 3.93 -7.68 3.13
N SER A 185 4.30 -8.45 2.10
CA SER A 185 3.34 -9.06 1.17
C SER A 185 2.64 -10.27 1.78
N TYR A 186 1.31 -10.33 1.61
CA TYR A 186 0.47 -11.46 1.97
C TYR A 186 -0.06 -12.12 0.71
N PHE A 187 0.53 -13.25 0.33
CA PHE A 187 0.09 -13.99 -0.84
C PHE A 187 -1.09 -14.89 -0.54
N GLN A 188 -2.03 -14.98 -1.49
CA GLN A 188 -3.15 -15.91 -1.42
C GLN A 188 -2.65 -17.32 -1.77
N VAL A 189 -2.73 -18.24 -0.83
CA VAL A 189 -2.38 -19.65 -1.04
C VAL A 189 -3.55 -20.52 -0.63
N LYS A 190 -3.72 -21.66 -1.31
CA LYS A 190 -4.80 -22.63 -0.98
C LYS A 190 -4.58 -23.27 0.39
N GLN A 191 -3.38 -23.79 0.60
CA GLN A 191 -3.00 -24.53 1.81
C GLN A 191 -1.52 -24.26 2.08
N ILE A 192 -1.21 -23.71 3.24
CA ILE A 192 0.15 -23.31 3.59
C ILE A 192 1.11 -24.51 3.65
N GLN A 193 0.65 -25.67 4.10
CA GLN A 193 1.45 -26.87 4.22
C GLN A 193 1.94 -27.44 2.87
N TYR A 194 1.35 -27.02 1.76
CA TYR A 194 1.76 -27.41 0.42
C TYR A 194 2.39 -26.27 -0.38
N THR A 195 2.62 -25.15 0.28
CA THR A 195 3.23 -23.97 -0.34
C THR A 195 4.74 -24.08 -0.22
N GLN A 196 5.43 -23.91 -1.34
CA GLN A 196 6.89 -23.88 -1.39
C GLN A 196 7.33 -22.50 -1.87
N ILE A 197 8.39 -21.97 -1.26
CA ILE A 197 9.09 -20.76 -1.69
C ILE A 197 10.42 -21.22 -2.30
N GLN A 198 10.68 -20.82 -3.54
CA GLN A 198 11.91 -21.16 -4.25
C GLN A 198 12.75 -19.90 -4.49
N GLY A 199 14.06 -20.07 -4.61
CA GLY A 199 14.99 -18.97 -4.88
C GLY A 199 15.60 -18.35 -3.63
N LEU A 200 15.31 -18.88 -2.45
CA LEU A 200 15.88 -18.42 -1.17
C LEU A 200 16.96 -19.37 -0.61
N GLN A 201 17.37 -20.37 -1.36
CA GLN A 201 18.38 -21.34 -0.94
C GLN A 201 19.64 -20.62 -0.47
N GLN A 202 20.12 -20.98 0.72
CA GLN A 202 21.26 -20.35 1.41
C GLN A 202 21.03 -18.89 1.83
N ALA A 203 19.81 -18.38 1.75
CA ALA A 203 19.49 -17.07 2.33
C ALA A 203 19.38 -17.17 3.85
N GLU A 204 20.05 -16.26 4.55
CA GLU A 204 19.82 -16.12 5.99
C GLU A 204 18.42 -15.54 6.24
N PHE A 205 17.72 -16.14 7.17
CA PHE A 205 16.45 -15.60 7.67
C PHE A 205 16.45 -15.47 9.20
N MET A 206 15.56 -14.61 9.69
CA MET A 206 15.36 -14.44 11.13
C MET A 206 13.95 -14.90 11.50
N ASP A 207 13.86 -15.95 12.29
CA ASP A 207 12.60 -16.44 12.81
C ASP A 207 12.14 -15.58 13.99
N GLN A 208 11.17 -14.68 13.74
CA GLN A 208 10.61 -13.82 14.78
C GLN A 208 9.75 -14.57 15.79
N LEU A 209 9.25 -15.75 15.45
CA LEU A 209 8.44 -16.59 16.35
C LEU A 209 9.32 -17.44 17.27
N ASN A 210 10.57 -17.67 16.87
CA ASN A 210 11.56 -18.44 17.62
C ASN A 210 12.67 -17.53 18.17
N HIS A 211 12.29 -16.57 19.02
CA HIS A 211 13.22 -15.67 19.71
C HIS A 211 14.24 -14.95 18.83
N HIS A 212 13.87 -14.62 17.57
CA HIS A 212 14.76 -13.99 16.58
C HIS A 212 15.99 -14.82 16.24
N GLN A 213 15.90 -16.15 16.34
CA GLN A 213 16.97 -17.04 15.92
C GLN A 213 17.24 -16.83 14.43
N ARG A 214 18.51 -16.77 14.07
CA ARG A 214 18.93 -16.75 12.67
C ARG A 214 19.23 -18.18 12.22
N ASP A 215 18.80 -18.48 11.01
CA ASP A 215 19.02 -19.76 10.38
C ASP A 215 19.20 -19.54 8.87
N VAL A 216 19.54 -20.58 8.15
CA VAL A 216 19.76 -20.59 6.71
C VAL A 216 18.77 -21.57 6.09
N GLU A 217 18.10 -21.14 5.00
CA GLU A 217 17.15 -21.96 4.25
C GLU A 217 17.85 -23.14 3.55
#